data_671a0175a65657c90469fc0c45f48956
#
_entry.id   671a0175a65657c90469fc0c45f48956
#
_cell.length_a   1.000
_cell.length_b   1.000
_cell.length_c   1.000
_cell.angle_alpha   90.00
_cell.angle_beta   90.00
_cell.angle_gamma   90.00
#
_symmetry.space_group_name_H-M   'P 1'
#
loop_
_entity.id
_entity.type
_entity.pdbx_description
1 polymer ?
#
loop_
_entity_poly.entity_id
_entity_poly.type
_entity_poly.pdbx_seq_one_letter_code
_entity_poly.pdbx_strand_id
1 'polypeptide(L)'
;AFVKSIVESETFCDAIHKIQSNPVRKWTETMVERHISNVKRMGRDAMKQISRNPNRVDVSHMNMGMDTIPRTVKVPYKKDTVDTLENQFVQYVLMSFMSFCSHIQTLKNAGERLRKEAAITIGILGNYLSFSSFKEVSMPSMLSLNSPALQRKEGYREVLQAWLIFDLAAKLSWHGGDDVY
;
A
#
# COMPACT_ATOMS: atom_id res chain seq x y z
N ALA A 1 18.31 -19.90 -4.54
CA ALA A 1 18.17 -20.11 -5.98
C ALA A 1 16.78 -19.69 -6.50
N PHE A 2 15.67 -20.28 -6.05
CA PHE A 2 14.33 -20.07 -6.63
C PHE A 2 13.82 -18.61 -6.53
N VAL A 3 13.78 -18.02 -5.33
CA VAL A 3 13.35 -16.60 -5.17
C VAL A 3 14.26 -15.65 -5.93
N LYS A 4 15.58 -15.93 -5.95
CA LYS A 4 16.53 -15.17 -6.73
C LYS A 4 16.18 -15.17 -8.21
N SER A 5 15.87 -16.35 -8.81
CA SER A 5 15.51 -16.43 -10.23
C SER A 5 14.23 -15.67 -10.58
N ILE A 6 13.28 -15.57 -9.64
CA ILE A 6 12.09 -14.75 -9.82
C ILE A 6 12.46 -13.25 -9.78
N VAL A 7 13.16 -12.82 -8.73
CA VAL A 7 13.48 -11.40 -8.47
C VAL A 7 14.43 -10.82 -9.52
N GLU A 8 15.35 -11.61 -10.05
CA GLU A 8 16.29 -11.21 -11.09
C GLU A 8 15.74 -11.41 -12.52
N SER A 9 14.55 -11.97 -12.68
CA SER A 9 13.93 -12.11 -14.01
C SER A 9 13.59 -10.74 -14.59
N GLU A 10 13.85 -10.54 -15.88
CA GLU A 10 13.51 -9.32 -16.60
C GLU A 10 12.01 -8.98 -16.44
N THR A 11 11.16 -10.00 -16.55
CA THR A 11 9.71 -9.85 -16.37
C THR A 11 9.32 -9.25 -15.02
N PHE A 12 9.95 -9.71 -13.93
CA PHE A 12 9.65 -9.20 -12.59
C PHE A 12 10.22 -7.79 -12.37
N CYS A 13 11.45 -7.55 -12.83
CA CYS A 13 12.08 -6.22 -12.77
C CYS A 13 11.22 -5.18 -13.52
N ASP A 14 10.83 -5.48 -14.75
CA ASP A 14 9.97 -4.61 -15.56
C ASP A 14 8.60 -4.39 -14.92
N ALA A 15 8.03 -5.44 -14.31
CA ALA A 15 6.77 -5.34 -13.60
C ALA A 15 6.84 -4.33 -12.45
N ILE A 16 7.87 -4.41 -11.61
CA ILE A 16 8.07 -3.48 -10.50
C ILE A 16 8.28 -2.05 -11.01
N HIS A 17 9.07 -1.84 -12.05
CA HIS A 17 9.28 -0.53 -12.65
C HIS A 17 7.99 0.06 -13.27
N LYS A 18 7.15 -0.76 -13.90
CA LYS A 18 5.83 -0.34 -14.41
C LYS A 18 4.89 0.08 -13.28
N ILE A 19 4.88 -0.68 -12.17
CA ILE A 19 4.08 -0.33 -10.98
C ILE A 19 4.59 0.97 -10.36
N GLN A 20 5.91 1.15 -10.25
CA GLN A 20 6.50 2.36 -9.71
C GLN A 20 6.13 3.60 -10.53
N SER A 21 6.20 3.51 -11.86
CA SER A 21 5.90 4.64 -12.75
C SER A 21 4.40 4.95 -12.84
N ASN A 22 3.54 3.96 -12.70
CA ASN A 22 2.09 4.12 -12.78
C ASN A 22 1.34 3.26 -11.75
N PRO A 23 1.48 3.54 -10.44
CA PRO A 23 0.81 2.80 -9.39
C PRO A 23 -0.71 2.96 -9.48
N VAL A 24 -1.43 1.96 -8.98
CA VAL A 24 -2.89 2.07 -8.80
C VAL A 24 -3.15 3.13 -7.73
N ARG A 25 -4.07 4.05 -8.02
CA ARG A 25 -4.47 5.14 -7.12
C ARG A 25 -5.96 5.11 -6.88
N LYS A 26 -6.38 5.57 -5.72
CA LYS A 26 -7.79 5.78 -5.38
C LYS A 26 -7.99 7.14 -4.71
N TRP A 27 -9.17 7.72 -4.92
CA TRP A 27 -9.60 8.87 -4.17
C TRP A 27 -10.17 8.43 -2.82
N THR A 28 -9.62 8.96 -1.75
CA THR A 28 -10.18 8.82 -0.40
C THR A 28 -10.75 10.14 0.04
N GLU A 29 -11.89 10.08 0.73
CA GLU A 29 -12.52 11.26 1.30
C GLU A 29 -12.29 11.27 2.80
N THR A 30 -11.61 12.29 3.28
CA THR A 30 -11.34 12.51 4.71
C THR A 30 -11.98 13.82 5.15
N MET A 31 -12.48 13.85 6.39
CA MET A 31 -13.02 15.08 6.97
C MET A 31 -11.87 15.91 7.54
N VAL A 32 -11.64 17.08 6.98
CA VAL A 32 -10.60 18.01 7.42
C VAL A 32 -11.24 19.23 8.05
N GLU A 33 -10.75 19.61 9.23
CA GLU A 33 -11.17 20.85 9.89
C GLU A 33 -10.54 22.06 9.19
N ARG A 34 -11.39 22.99 8.76
CA ARG A 34 -10.95 24.23 8.10
C ARG A 34 -11.62 25.43 8.73
N HIS A 35 -10.89 26.54 8.76
CA HIS A 35 -11.46 27.82 9.13
C HIS A 35 -12.58 28.17 8.16
N ILE A 36 -13.71 28.67 8.67
CA ILE A 36 -14.92 28.88 7.86
C ILE A 36 -14.69 29.82 6.68
N SER A 37 -13.80 30.82 6.83
CA SER A 37 -13.43 31.73 5.72
C SER A 37 -12.75 31.04 4.53
N ASN A 38 -12.17 29.85 4.75
CA ASN A 38 -11.46 29.08 3.72
C ASN A 38 -12.35 28.02 3.04
N VAL A 39 -13.63 27.96 3.40
CA VAL A 39 -14.58 27.00 2.87
C VAL A 39 -15.33 27.59 1.69
N LYS A 40 -14.95 27.20 0.47
CA LYS A 40 -15.58 27.70 -0.77
C LYS A 40 -16.96 27.11 -1.05
N ARG A 41 -17.24 25.90 -0.57
CA ARG A 41 -18.52 25.21 -0.76
C ARG A 41 -18.91 24.51 0.53
N MET A 42 -20.12 24.74 1.00
CA MET A 42 -20.68 24.10 2.18
C MET A 42 -21.69 23.02 1.76
N GLY A 43 -21.37 21.77 2.10
CA GLY A 43 -22.32 20.65 1.98
C GLY A 43 -23.31 20.65 3.14
N ARG A 44 -24.34 19.79 3.06
CA ARG A 44 -25.36 19.65 4.11
C ARG A 44 -24.79 19.40 5.51
N ASP A 45 -23.73 18.61 5.59
CA ASP A 45 -23.12 18.27 6.89
C ASP A 45 -22.33 19.44 7.49
N ALA A 46 -21.67 20.27 6.66
CA ALA A 46 -21.07 21.50 7.12
C ALA A 46 -22.11 22.50 7.61
N MET A 47 -23.25 22.61 6.94
CA MET A 47 -24.39 23.43 7.36
C MET A 47 -24.96 22.99 8.72
N LYS A 48 -25.10 21.68 8.97
CA LYS A 48 -25.53 21.16 10.28
C LYS A 48 -24.51 21.48 11.39
N GLN A 49 -23.22 21.53 11.08
CA GLN A 49 -22.19 21.89 12.03
C GLN A 49 -22.25 23.37 12.41
N ILE A 50 -22.71 24.26 11.51
CA ILE A 50 -22.86 25.69 11.83
C ILE A 50 -23.77 25.91 13.04
N SER A 51 -24.86 25.12 13.17
CA SER A 51 -25.79 25.25 14.29
C SER A 51 -25.33 24.55 15.57
N ARG A 52 -24.44 23.56 15.48
CA ARG A 52 -24.08 22.67 16.60
C ARG A 52 -22.68 22.90 17.21
N ASN A 53 -21.81 23.61 16.49
CA ASN A 53 -20.42 23.79 16.95
C ASN A 53 -20.35 24.85 18.06
N PRO A 54 -19.79 24.54 19.25
CA PRO A 54 -19.70 25.47 20.38
C PRO A 54 -18.64 26.56 20.18
N ASN A 55 -17.63 26.33 19.34
CA ASN A 55 -16.54 27.29 19.10
C ASN A 55 -16.99 28.34 18.05
N ARG A 56 -17.69 29.38 18.53
CA ARG A 56 -18.31 30.40 17.69
C ARG A 56 -17.60 31.74 17.77
N VAL A 57 -17.69 32.49 16.68
CA VAL A 57 -17.19 33.86 16.55
C VAL A 57 -18.37 34.77 16.28
N ASP A 58 -18.41 35.94 16.92
CA ASP A 58 -19.40 36.98 16.68
C ASP A 58 -19.20 37.60 15.28
N VAL A 59 -20.26 37.63 14.49
CA VAL A 59 -20.34 38.22 13.17
C VAL A 59 -21.53 39.15 13.00
N SER A 60 -22.13 39.59 14.09
CA SER A 60 -23.29 40.48 14.11
C SER A 60 -23.08 41.74 13.24
N HIS A 61 -21.84 42.24 13.16
CA HIS A 61 -21.45 43.41 12.34
C HIS A 61 -21.48 43.14 10.82
N MET A 62 -21.59 41.86 10.37
CA MET A 62 -21.54 41.51 8.94
C MET A 62 -22.92 41.38 8.27
N ASN A 63 -24.01 41.64 8.97
CA ASN A 63 -25.40 41.59 8.43
C ASN A 63 -25.72 40.29 7.67
N MET A 64 -25.19 39.15 8.13
CA MET A 64 -25.35 37.82 7.48
C MET A 64 -26.61 37.05 7.90
N GLY A 65 -27.51 37.69 8.66
CA GLY A 65 -28.69 36.99 9.22
C GLY A 65 -28.39 36.00 10.32
N MET A 66 -27.17 35.99 10.83
CA MET A 66 -26.70 35.20 11.98
C MET A 66 -25.77 36.05 12.82
N ASP A 67 -25.93 36.00 14.14
CA ASP A 67 -25.08 36.77 15.06
C ASP A 67 -23.73 36.11 15.31
N THR A 68 -23.66 34.79 15.18
CA THR A 68 -22.44 34.01 15.41
C THR A 68 -22.29 32.89 14.42
N ILE A 69 -21.03 32.61 14.02
CA ILE A 69 -20.66 31.47 13.16
C ILE A 69 -19.56 30.65 13.82
N PRO A 70 -19.43 29.34 13.53
CA PRO A 70 -18.32 28.54 14.03
C PRO A 70 -17.01 29.01 13.38
N ARG A 71 -15.93 29.05 14.18
CA ARG A 71 -14.59 29.39 13.68
C ARG A 71 -14.08 28.37 12.68
N THR A 72 -14.35 27.11 12.91
CA THR A 72 -13.91 25.98 12.07
C THR A 72 -15.07 25.05 11.77
N VAL A 73 -15.03 24.42 10.62
CA VAL A 73 -15.99 23.39 10.19
C VAL A 73 -15.24 22.23 9.56
N LYS A 74 -15.75 21.02 9.77
CA LYS A 74 -15.22 19.81 9.09
C LYS A 74 -15.84 19.72 7.71
N VAL A 75 -14.99 19.74 6.70
CA VAL A 75 -15.39 19.62 5.30
C VAL A 75 -14.74 18.39 4.68
N PRO A 76 -15.42 17.72 3.75
CA PRO A 76 -14.85 16.60 3.03
C PRO A 76 -13.69 17.08 2.15
N TYR A 77 -12.57 16.42 2.27
CA TYR A 77 -11.39 16.63 1.44
C TYR A 77 -11.05 15.33 0.71
N LYS A 78 -11.02 15.41 -0.61
CA LYS A 78 -10.61 14.28 -1.45
C LYS A 78 -9.10 14.30 -1.60
N LYS A 79 -8.44 13.24 -1.18
CA LYS A 79 -7.01 13.02 -1.33
C LYS A 79 -6.79 11.82 -2.25
N ASP A 80 -5.93 12.00 -3.24
CA ASP A 80 -5.40 10.88 -4.03
C ASP A 80 -4.39 10.10 -3.18
N THR A 81 -4.51 8.77 -3.17
CA THR A 81 -3.62 7.91 -2.41
C THR A 81 -3.20 6.70 -3.22
N VAL A 82 -1.95 6.32 -3.03
CA VAL A 82 -1.37 5.05 -3.53
C VAL A 82 -1.61 3.89 -2.57
N ASP A 83 -2.14 4.15 -1.38
CA ASP A 83 -2.47 3.10 -0.41
C ASP A 83 -3.75 2.36 -0.84
N THR A 84 -3.59 1.43 -1.77
CA THR A 84 -4.63 0.60 -2.36
C THR A 84 -4.33 -0.86 -2.07
N LEU A 85 -5.36 -1.72 -2.13
CA LEU A 85 -5.19 -3.17 -1.90
C LEU A 85 -4.16 -3.79 -2.85
N GLU A 86 -4.09 -3.28 -4.08
CA GLU A 86 -3.15 -3.75 -5.10
C GLU A 86 -1.70 -3.42 -4.72
N ASN A 87 -1.44 -2.18 -4.33
CA ASN A 87 -0.09 -1.77 -3.91
C ASN A 87 0.31 -2.42 -2.58
N GLN A 88 -0.63 -2.58 -1.65
CA GLN A 88 -0.43 -3.35 -0.42
C GLN A 88 -0.06 -4.79 -0.71
N PHE A 89 -0.70 -5.42 -1.70
CA PHE A 89 -0.35 -6.77 -2.14
C PHE A 89 1.08 -6.84 -2.69
N VAL A 90 1.47 -5.91 -3.57
CA VAL A 90 2.84 -5.87 -4.12
C VAL A 90 3.88 -5.71 -3.00
N GLN A 91 3.64 -4.79 -2.07
CA GLN A 91 4.50 -4.61 -0.90
C GLN A 91 4.62 -5.89 -0.06
N TYR A 92 3.49 -6.55 0.17
CA TYR A 92 3.46 -7.82 0.89
C TYR A 92 4.30 -8.90 0.19
N VAL A 93 4.20 -9.04 -1.13
CA VAL A 93 5.00 -9.99 -1.91
C VAL A 93 6.49 -9.71 -1.78
N LEU A 94 6.91 -8.44 -1.94
CA LEU A 94 8.32 -8.04 -1.80
C LEU A 94 8.84 -8.34 -0.39
N MET A 95 8.06 -8.02 0.65
CA MET A 95 8.45 -8.30 2.03
C MET A 95 8.47 -9.80 2.36
N SER A 96 7.56 -10.59 1.79
CA SER A 96 7.55 -12.04 1.95
C SER A 96 8.78 -12.68 1.32
N PHE A 97 9.17 -12.24 0.13
CA PHE A 97 10.41 -12.71 -0.51
C PHE A 97 11.65 -12.30 0.29
N MET A 98 11.67 -11.09 0.83
CA MET A 98 12.75 -10.61 1.70
C MET A 98 12.84 -11.43 2.99
N SER A 99 11.71 -11.70 3.64
CA SER A 99 11.63 -12.52 4.85
C SER A 99 12.14 -13.94 4.60
N PHE A 100 11.73 -14.55 3.48
CA PHE A 100 12.22 -15.86 3.08
C PHE A 100 13.73 -15.88 2.87
N CYS A 101 14.30 -14.90 2.18
CA CYS A 101 15.75 -14.78 1.98
C CYS A 101 16.48 -14.53 3.30
N SER A 102 15.91 -13.74 4.21
CA SER A 102 16.47 -13.50 5.55
C SER A 102 16.47 -14.77 6.37
N HIS A 103 15.41 -15.60 6.28
CA HIS A 103 15.37 -16.88 6.95
C HIS A 103 16.50 -17.81 6.46
N ILE A 104 16.75 -17.86 5.15
CA ILE A 104 17.87 -18.64 4.59
C ILE A 104 19.21 -18.21 5.20
N GLN A 105 19.43 -16.92 5.45
CA GLN A 105 20.67 -16.46 6.07
C GLN A 105 20.86 -16.96 7.50
N THR A 106 19.78 -17.20 8.24
CA THR A 106 19.82 -17.68 9.62
C THR A 106 19.99 -19.20 9.74
N LEU A 107 19.73 -19.96 8.66
CA LEU A 107 19.84 -21.40 8.68
C LEU A 107 21.29 -21.84 8.87
N LYS A 108 21.55 -22.67 9.92
CA LYS A 108 22.89 -23.16 10.24
C LYS A 108 23.49 -24.01 9.11
N ASN A 109 22.66 -24.76 8.39
CA ASN A 109 23.07 -25.69 7.33
C ASN A 109 23.11 -25.05 5.93
N ALA A 110 22.79 -23.74 5.79
CA ALA A 110 22.87 -23.07 4.52
C ALA A 110 24.34 -22.85 4.11
N GLY A 111 24.71 -23.34 2.92
CA GLY A 111 26.04 -23.11 2.37
C GLY A 111 26.35 -21.62 2.16
N GLU A 112 27.63 -21.24 2.23
CA GLU A 112 28.07 -19.84 2.11
C GLU A 112 27.59 -19.18 0.80
N ARG A 113 27.61 -19.91 -0.31
CA ARG A 113 27.10 -19.44 -1.61
C ARG A 113 25.64 -19.04 -1.53
N LEU A 114 24.79 -19.88 -0.89
CA LEU A 114 23.35 -19.62 -0.78
C LEU A 114 23.09 -18.39 0.10
N ARG A 115 23.85 -18.20 1.17
CA ARG A 115 23.76 -17.00 2.02
C ARG A 115 24.16 -15.74 1.29
N LYS A 116 25.21 -15.76 0.47
CA LYS A 116 25.60 -14.63 -0.38
C LYS A 116 24.54 -14.29 -1.41
N GLU A 117 23.96 -15.29 -2.07
CA GLU A 117 22.86 -15.08 -3.02
C GLU A 117 21.61 -14.50 -2.33
N ALA A 118 21.26 -14.96 -1.14
CA ALA A 118 20.18 -14.41 -0.34
C ALA A 118 20.44 -12.95 0.05
N ALA A 119 21.66 -12.59 0.43
CA ALA A 119 22.06 -11.22 0.76
C ALA A 119 21.89 -10.26 -0.44
N ILE A 120 22.31 -10.68 -1.62
CA ILE A 120 22.15 -9.89 -2.86
C ILE A 120 20.66 -9.68 -3.15
N THR A 121 19.87 -10.74 -3.07
CA THR A 121 18.42 -10.67 -3.33
C THR A 121 17.71 -9.75 -2.34
N ILE A 122 18.09 -9.79 -1.05
CA ILE A 122 17.57 -8.84 -0.03
C ILE A 122 17.91 -7.40 -0.40
N GLY A 123 19.12 -7.14 -0.89
CA GLY A 123 19.51 -5.81 -1.36
C GLY A 123 18.65 -5.30 -2.50
N ILE A 124 18.37 -6.14 -3.49
CA ILE A 124 17.48 -5.79 -4.63
C ILE A 124 16.07 -5.49 -4.15
N LEU A 125 15.50 -6.36 -3.31
CA LEU A 125 14.15 -6.18 -2.75
C LEU A 125 14.06 -4.93 -1.88
N GLY A 126 15.09 -4.65 -1.09
CA GLY A 126 15.19 -3.43 -0.29
C GLY A 126 15.18 -2.17 -1.15
N ASN A 127 15.86 -2.19 -2.29
CA ASN A 127 15.83 -1.10 -3.26
C ASN A 127 14.42 -0.87 -3.82
N TYR A 128 13.70 -1.93 -4.18
CA TYR A 128 12.31 -1.82 -4.64
C TYR A 128 11.39 -1.23 -3.57
N LEU A 129 11.48 -1.70 -2.32
CA LEU A 129 10.70 -1.18 -1.20
C LEU A 129 11.03 0.28 -0.85
N SER A 130 12.22 0.76 -1.21
CA SER A 130 12.63 2.15 -0.97
C SER A 130 11.97 3.17 -1.90
N PHE A 131 11.30 2.71 -2.97
CA PHE A 131 10.60 3.60 -3.91
C PHE A 131 9.52 4.41 -3.21
N SER A 132 9.41 5.69 -3.62
CA SER A 132 8.47 6.63 -2.98
C SER A 132 7.02 6.15 -3.00
N SER A 133 6.61 5.45 -4.07
CA SER A 133 5.28 4.88 -4.22
C SER A 133 4.93 3.81 -3.17
N PHE A 134 5.93 3.10 -2.62
CA PHE A 134 5.72 2.07 -1.59
C PHE A 134 5.85 2.60 -0.16
N LYS A 135 6.51 3.75 0.06
CA LYS A 135 6.65 4.33 1.40
C LYS A 135 5.33 4.76 2.04
N GLU A 136 4.35 5.11 1.22
CA GLU A 136 3.02 5.54 1.68
C GLU A 136 2.00 4.39 1.73
N VAL A 137 2.42 3.17 1.41
CA VAL A 137 1.55 2.00 1.37
C VAL A 137 1.60 1.30 2.73
N SER A 138 0.44 0.99 3.28
CA SER A 138 0.32 0.24 4.53
C SER A 138 0.37 -1.28 4.28
N MET A 139 0.72 -2.04 5.31
CA MET A 139 0.64 -3.50 5.22
C MET A 139 -0.82 -3.95 5.12
N PRO A 140 -1.14 -4.93 4.28
CA PRO A 140 -2.50 -5.41 4.14
C PRO A 140 -2.95 -6.14 5.42
N SER A 141 -4.14 -5.82 5.89
CA SER A 141 -4.80 -6.58 6.96
C SER A 141 -5.36 -7.92 6.46
N MET A 142 -5.70 -7.98 5.19
CA MET A 142 -6.18 -9.17 4.49
C MET A 142 -5.73 -9.15 3.03
N LEU A 143 -5.24 -10.29 2.52
CA LEU A 143 -4.86 -10.43 1.13
C LEU A 143 -6.11 -10.70 0.27
N SER A 144 -6.39 -9.81 -0.67
CA SER A 144 -7.43 -10.00 -1.67
C SER A 144 -6.79 -10.20 -3.04
N LEU A 145 -6.85 -11.41 -3.56
CA LEU A 145 -6.29 -11.75 -4.88
C LEU A 145 -7.28 -11.51 -6.03
N ASN A 146 -8.54 -11.18 -5.71
CA ASN A 146 -9.63 -11.06 -6.69
C ASN A 146 -9.76 -9.64 -7.29
N SER A 147 -8.80 -8.75 -7.07
CA SER A 147 -8.83 -7.43 -7.68
C SER A 147 -8.66 -7.52 -9.20
N PRO A 148 -9.54 -6.90 -10.01
CA PRO A 148 -9.38 -6.83 -11.45
C PRO A 148 -8.04 -6.20 -11.88
N ALA A 149 -7.51 -5.25 -11.12
CA ALA A 149 -6.24 -4.61 -11.41
C ALA A 149 -5.07 -5.57 -11.19
N LEU A 150 -5.10 -6.42 -10.16
CA LEU A 150 -4.08 -7.47 -9.96
C LEU A 150 -4.08 -8.48 -11.09
N GLN A 151 -5.26 -8.80 -11.66
CA GLN A 151 -5.36 -9.83 -12.69
C GLN A 151 -5.07 -9.34 -14.10
N ARG A 152 -5.30 -8.05 -14.40
CA ARG A 152 -5.30 -7.53 -15.78
C ARG A 152 -4.28 -6.43 -16.03
N LYS A 153 -3.93 -5.62 -15.01
CA LYS A 153 -3.01 -4.50 -15.20
C LYS A 153 -1.59 -5.02 -15.30
N GLU A 154 -0.87 -4.59 -16.33
CA GLU A 154 0.55 -4.88 -16.50
C GLU A 154 1.36 -4.46 -15.26
N GLY A 155 2.34 -5.25 -14.92
CA GLY A 155 3.12 -5.16 -13.70
C GLY A 155 2.47 -5.91 -12.55
N TYR A 156 1.22 -5.64 -12.24
CA TYR A 156 0.49 -6.30 -11.13
C TYR A 156 0.22 -7.77 -11.42
N ARG A 157 -0.17 -8.09 -12.64
CA ARG A 157 -0.41 -9.47 -13.09
C ARG A 157 0.86 -10.31 -12.98
N GLU A 158 1.99 -9.79 -13.39
CA GLU A 158 3.29 -10.46 -13.35
C GLU A 158 3.73 -10.72 -11.90
N VAL A 159 3.54 -9.73 -11.00
CA VAL A 159 3.80 -9.91 -9.57
C VAL A 159 2.87 -10.94 -8.94
N LEU A 160 1.59 -10.94 -9.33
CA LEU A 160 0.63 -11.95 -8.86
C LEU A 160 1.05 -13.36 -9.31
N GLN A 161 1.47 -13.52 -10.56
CA GLN A 161 1.96 -14.80 -11.09
C GLN A 161 3.21 -15.26 -10.32
N ALA A 162 4.17 -14.37 -10.10
CA ALA A 162 5.38 -14.66 -9.32
C ALA A 162 5.04 -15.12 -7.90
N TRP A 163 4.06 -14.46 -7.26
CA TRP A 163 3.58 -14.83 -5.94
C TRP A 163 2.92 -16.21 -5.92
N LEU A 164 2.04 -16.52 -6.89
CA LEU A 164 1.36 -17.81 -6.96
C LEU A 164 2.35 -18.97 -7.17
N ILE A 165 3.37 -18.78 -7.99
CA ILE A 165 4.44 -19.77 -8.19
C ILE A 165 5.23 -19.98 -6.90
N PHE A 166 5.55 -18.90 -6.18
CA PHE A 166 6.26 -18.97 -4.90
C PHE A 166 5.42 -19.68 -3.82
N ASP A 167 4.15 -19.31 -3.67
CA ASP A 167 3.23 -19.89 -2.68
C ASP A 167 3.02 -21.39 -2.94
N LEU A 168 2.86 -21.78 -4.21
CA LEU A 168 2.77 -23.19 -4.60
C LEU A 168 4.05 -23.96 -4.26
N ALA A 169 5.22 -23.41 -4.61
CA ALA A 169 6.51 -24.04 -4.32
C ALA A 169 6.75 -24.19 -2.80
N ALA A 170 6.36 -23.17 -2.02
CA ALA A 170 6.42 -23.23 -0.57
C ALA A 170 5.53 -24.34 -0.02
N LYS A 171 4.27 -24.44 -0.46
CA LYS A 171 3.33 -25.50 -0.03
C LYS A 171 3.82 -26.89 -0.39
N LEU A 172 4.34 -27.09 -1.61
CA LEU A 172 4.87 -28.39 -2.02
C LEU A 172 6.10 -28.82 -1.20
N SER A 173 6.96 -27.89 -0.81
CA SER A 173 8.13 -28.19 0.02
C SER A 173 7.75 -28.59 1.45
N TRP A 174 6.61 -28.12 1.97
CA TRP A 174 6.11 -28.47 3.31
C TRP A 174 5.36 -29.80 3.34
N HIS A 175 4.70 -30.18 2.25
CA HIS A 175 3.95 -31.46 2.17
C HIS A 175 4.81 -32.64 1.68
N GLY A 176 5.96 -32.38 1.05
CA GLY A 176 6.86 -33.42 0.56
C GLY A 176 7.86 -33.97 1.57
N GLY A 177 7.83 -33.54 2.83
CA GLY A 177 8.75 -33.95 3.87
C GLY A 177 8.28 -35.13 4.75
N ASP A 178 6.98 -35.43 4.75
CA ASP A 178 6.40 -36.41 5.69
C ASP A 178 5.97 -37.76 5.08
N ASP A 179 6.07 -37.94 3.76
CA ASP A 179 5.60 -39.17 3.10
C ASP A 179 6.72 -40.05 2.51
N VAL A 180 7.90 -40.07 3.10
CA VAL A 180 8.94 -41.03 2.73
C VAL A 180 9.46 -41.76 3.97
N TYR A 181 8.59 -42.58 4.55
CA TYR A 181 9.00 -43.77 5.29
C TYR A 181 7.85 -44.80 5.29
#